data_81845e7cd21aa8cca063a22a22b1f69e
#
_entry.id   81845e7cd21aa8cca063a22a22b1f69e
#
_cell.length_a   1.000
_cell.length_b   1.000
_cell.length_c   1.000
_cell.angle_alpha   90.00
_cell.angle_beta   90.00
_cell.angle_gamma   90.00
#
_symmetry.space_group_name_H-M   'P 1'
#
loop_
_entity.id
_entity.type
_entity.pdbx_description
1 polymer ?
#
loop_
_entity_poly.entity_id
_entity_poly.type
_entity_poly.pdbx_seq_one_letter_code
_entity_poly.pdbx_strand_id
1 'polypeptide(L)'
;MIRTLEDSLRLVEGAGASNGGICFDTWHIVKLKIPYAELRRIPAQYITSVELNDGMFECPWSLHEDTVNHRRLCGEGEFDLKGFIVAMQAAGHRGPWGIEVLSEELRK
;
A
#
# COMPACT_ATOMS: atom_id res chain seq x y z
N MET A 1 1.23 -11.74 -10.66
CA MET A 1 1.31 -10.60 -9.71
C MET A 1 0.13 -9.67 -9.96
N ILE A 2 -0.58 -9.30 -8.91
CA ILE A 2 -1.68 -8.33 -8.97
C ILE A 2 -1.06 -6.94 -9.07
N ARG A 3 -1.43 -6.17 -10.08
CA ARG A 3 -0.83 -4.85 -10.34
C ARG A 3 -1.84 -3.70 -10.39
N THR A 4 -3.12 -4.02 -10.34
CA THR A 4 -4.18 -3.02 -10.40
C THR A 4 -5.18 -3.20 -9.27
N LEU A 5 -5.85 -2.13 -8.88
CA LEU A 5 -6.93 -2.19 -7.89
C LEU A 5 -8.10 -3.03 -8.42
N GLU A 6 -8.37 -2.94 -9.72
CA GLU A 6 -9.44 -3.70 -10.35
C GLU A 6 -9.21 -5.22 -10.24
N ASP A 7 -7.98 -5.69 -10.51
CA ASP A 7 -7.65 -7.10 -10.36
C ASP A 7 -7.74 -7.57 -8.91
N SER A 8 -7.30 -6.72 -7.97
CA SER A 8 -7.45 -7.00 -6.53
C SER A 8 -8.92 -7.14 -6.14
N LEU A 9 -9.76 -6.23 -6.62
CA LEU A 9 -11.19 -6.25 -6.34
C LEU A 9 -11.86 -7.49 -6.93
N ARG A 10 -11.56 -7.80 -8.20
CA ARG A 10 -12.08 -9.02 -8.84
C ARG A 10 -11.72 -10.28 -8.06
N LEU A 11 -10.51 -10.35 -7.54
CA LEU A 11 -10.05 -11.52 -6.78
C LEU A 11 -10.86 -11.68 -5.48
N VAL A 12 -11.03 -10.62 -4.70
CA VAL A 12 -11.75 -10.70 -3.43
C VAL A 12 -13.26 -10.91 -3.63
N GLU A 13 -13.84 -10.31 -4.65
CA GLU A 13 -15.23 -10.55 -5.03
C GLU A 13 -15.44 -11.99 -5.51
N GLY A 14 -14.54 -12.48 -6.37
CA GLY A 14 -14.61 -13.85 -6.89
C GLY A 14 -14.42 -14.91 -5.82
N ALA A 15 -13.63 -14.63 -4.79
CA ALA A 15 -13.46 -15.52 -3.65
C ALA A 15 -14.75 -15.69 -2.82
N GLY A 16 -15.60 -14.66 -2.79
CA GLY A 16 -16.89 -14.71 -2.10
C GLY A 16 -16.82 -14.92 -0.58
N ALA A 17 -15.63 -14.73 0.01
CA ALA A 17 -15.42 -14.95 1.44
C ALA A 17 -15.83 -13.70 2.24
N SER A 18 -16.61 -13.89 3.30
CA SER A 18 -17.07 -12.79 4.16
C SER A 18 -15.95 -12.09 4.92
N ASN A 19 -14.81 -12.75 5.08
CA ASN A 19 -13.61 -12.26 5.78
C ASN A 19 -12.44 -11.97 4.84
N GLY A 20 -12.64 -12.03 3.52
CA GLY A 20 -11.64 -11.73 2.52
C GLY A 20 -11.54 -10.23 2.25
N GLY A 21 -10.35 -9.75 1.96
CA GLY A 21 -10.15 -8.36 1.62
C GLY A 21 -8.74 -8.05 1.12
N ILE A 22 -8.44 -6.78 1.07
CA ILE A 22 -7.19 -6.24 0.52
C ILE A 22 -6.43 -5.54 1.63
N CYS A 23 -5.15 -5.86 1.74
CA CYS A 23 -4.19 -5.07 2.51
C CYS A 23 -3.62 -3.99 1.58
N PHE A 24 -3.77 -2.73 1.96
CA PHE A 24 -3.22 -1.60 1.22
C PHE A 24 -1.87 -1.21 1.80
N ASP A 25 -0.82 -1.43 1.03
CA ASP A 25 0.55 -1.06 1.37
C ASP A 25 0.95 0.18 0.58
N THR A 26 1.36 1.24 1.27
CA THR A 26 1.77 2.51 0.66
C THR A 26 2.82 2.30 -0.42
N TRP A 27 3.81 1.41 -0.18
CA TRP A 27 4.87 1.10 -1.13
C TRP A 27 4.33 0.71 -2.49
N HIS A 28 3.44 -0.28 -2.49
CA HIS A 28 2.92 -0.81 -3.74
C HIS A 28 2.02 0.19 -4.46
N ILE A 29 1.20 0.95 -3.74
CA ILE A 29 0.37 2.00 -4.32
C ILE A 29 1.23 3.06 -5.02
N VAL A 30 2.29 3.53 -4.35
CA VAL A 30 3.18 4.56 -4.92
C VAL A 30 4.01 4.02 -6.08
N LYS A 31 4.64 2.85 -5.91
CA LYS A 31 5.52 2.28 -6.95
C LYS A 31 4.76 1.84 -8.20
N LEU A 32 3.50 1.44 -8.07
CA LEU A 32 2.63 1.16 -9.21
C LEU A 32 1.97 2.43 -9.78
N LYS A 33 2.25 3.60 -9.19
CA LYS A 33 1.72 4.89 -9.61
C LYS A 33 0.19 4.93 -9.63
N ILE A 34 -0.43 4.26 -8.67
CA ILE A 34 -1.88 4.27 -8.52
C ILE A 34 -2.30 5.61 -7.89
N PRO A 35 -3.13 6.43 -8.55
CA PRO A 35 -3.61 7.68 -7.98
C PRO A 35 -4.42 7.44 -6.71
N TYR A 36 -4.17 8.21 -5.66
CA TYR A 36 -4.90 8.05 -4.40
C TYR A 36 -6.41 8.24 -4.55
N ALA A 37 -6.86 9.03 -5.51
CA ALA A 37 -8.27 9.20 -5.80
C ALA A 37 -8.96 7.89 -6.21
N GLU A 38 -8.22 6.92 -6.77
CA GLU A 38 -8.77 5.63 -7.16
C GLU A 38 -9.05 4.70 -5.96
N LEU A 39 -8.44 4.95 -4.81
CA LEU A 39 -8.61 4.11 -3.61
C LEU A 39 -10.08 4.08 -3.15
N ARG A 40 -10.83 5.14 -3.40
CA ARG A 40 -12.27 5.23 -3.09
C ARG A 40 -13.13 4.27 -3.90
N ARG A 41 -12.62 3.72 -4.99
CA ARG A 41 -13.34 2.76 -5.83
C ARG A 41 -13.44 1.38 -5.18
N ILE A 42 -12.65 1.13 -4.16
CA ILE A 42 -12.69 -0.13 -3.41
C ILE A 42 -13.74 0.01 -2.30
N PRO A 43 -14.76 -0.86 -2.27
CA PRO A 43 -15.72 -0.87 -1.18
C PRO A 43 -15.04 -1.05 0.18
N ALA A 44 -15.45 -0.27 1.19
CA ALA A 44 -14.83 -0.27 2.51
C ALA A 44 -14.79 -1.66 3.16
N GLN A 45 -15.77 -2.52 2.88
CA GLN A 45 -15.82 -3.90 3.37
C GLN A 45 -14.63 -4.75 2.94
N TYR A 46 -13.95 -4.39 1.84
CA TYR A 46 -12.79 -5.12 1.33
C TYR A 46 -11.45 -4.53 1.80
N ILE A 47 -11.45 -3.46 2.57
CA ILE A 47 -10.24 -2.88 3.15
C ILE A 47 -10.00 -3.55 4.50
N THR A 48 -9.08 -4.52 4.56
CA THR A 48 -8.81 -5.28 5.78
C THR A 48 -7.77 -4.63 6.65
N SER A 49 -6.73 -4.09 6.05
CA SER A 49 -5.64 -3.43 6.76
C SER A 49 -4.93 -2.43 5.86
N VAL A 50 -4.17 -1.54 6.48
CA VAL A 50 -3.32 -0.58 5.78
C VAL A 50 -1.93 -0.65 6.39
N GLU A 51 -0.91 -0.72 5.55
CA GLU A 51 0.50 -0.71 5.94
C GLU A 51 1.18 0.54 5.42
N LEU A 52 1.88 1.22 6.33
CA LEU A 52 2.60 2.45 6.02
C LEU A 52 4.10 2.18 5.95
N ASN A 53 4.72 2.84 5.01
CA ASN A 53 6.16 2.91 4.82
C ASN A 53 6.48 4.12 3.95
N ASP A 54 7.74 4.38 3.74
CA ASP A 54 8.22 5.48 2.91
C ASP A 54 9.32 4.98 1.97
N GLY A 55 9.73 5.82 1.06
CA GLY A 55 10.78 5.48 0.11
C GLY A 55 11.06 6.62 -0.86
N MET A 56 11.91 6.33 -1.83
CA MET A 56 12.25 7.27 -2.89
C MET A 56 11.43 6.95 -4.15
N PHE A 57 11.08 7.97 -4.93
CA PHE A 57 10.40 7.77 -6.21
C PHE A 57 11.34 7.13 -7.23
N GLU A 58 12.57 7.61 -7.29
CA GLU A 58 13.62 7.11 -8.18
C GLU A 58 14.76 6.49 -7.36
N CYS A 59 15.31 5.40 -7.86
CA CYS A 59 16.42 4.72 -7.23
C CYS A 59 17.27 3.98 -8.28
N PRO A 60 18.58 3.70 -7.98
CA PRO A 60 19.45 2.99 -8.90
C PRO A 60 19.23 1.48 -8.92
N TRP A 61 18.42 0.95 -8.02
CA TRP A 61 18.19 -0.50 -7.87
C TRP A 61 17.01 -0.98 -8.71
N SER A 62 16.94 -2.31 -8.90
CA SER A 62 15.71 -2.91 -9.43
C SER A 62 14.54 -2.70 -8.48
N LEU A 63 13.31 -2.79 -9.00
CA LEU A 63 12.12 -2.68 -8.15
C LEU A 63 12.10 -3.73 -7.03
N HIS A 64 12.55 -4.96 -7.33
CA HIS A 64 12.64 -6.01 -6.33
C HIS A 64 13.62 -5.65 -5.20
N GLU A 65 14.85 -5.24 -5.58
CA GLU A 65 15.88 -4.84 -4.62
C GLU A 65 15.40 -3.67 -3.73
N ASP A 66 14.83 -2.66 -4.36
CA ASP A 66 14.29 -1.49 -3.67
C ASP A 66 13.18 -1.91 -2.68
N THR A 67 12.28 -2.79 -3.11
CA THR A 67 11.15 -3.28 -2.31
C THR A 67 11.57 -4.02 -1.04
N VAL A 68 12.62 -4.85 -1.12
CA VAL A 68 13.00 -5.74 -0.02
C VAL A 68 14.12 -5.19 0.87
N ASN A 69 14.85 -4.17 0.42
CA ASN A 69 16.03 -3.68 1.13
C ASN A 69 16.04 -2.17 1.41
N HIS A 70 15.27 -1.36 0.68
CA HIS A 70 15.47 0.09 0.70
C HIS A 70 14.21 0.89 1.06
N ARG A 71 13.21 0.25 1.66
CA ARG A 71 12.10 0.99 2.25
C ARG A 71 12.60 1.83 3.43
N ARG A 72 11.91 2.93 3.71
CA ARG A 72 12.26 3.89 4.75
C ARG A 72 11.16 4.00 5.81
N LEU A 73 11.53 4.44 6.98
CA LEU A 73 10.56 4.80 8.00
C LEU A 73 9.71 6.00 7.53
N CYS A 74 8.49 6.05 8.01
CA CYS A 74 7.54 7.10 7.65
C CYS A 74 8.13 8.49 7.96
N GLY A 75 8.17 9.36 6.96
CA GLY A 75 8.75 10.69 7.06
C GLY A 75 10.22 10.79 6.64
N GLU A 76 10.87 9.67 6.31
CA GLU A 76 12.27 9.65 5.87
C GLU A 76 12.43 9.53 4.35
N GLY A 77 11.34 9.48 3.60
CA GLY A 77 11.33 9.38 2.15
C GLY A 77 10.58 10.53 1.48
N GLU A 78 10.11 10.25 0.27
CA GLU A 78 9.45 11.23 -0.60
C GLU A 78 7.95 10.98 -0.75
N PHE A 79 7.40 9.91 -0.17
CA PHE A 79 6.00 9.56 -0.36
C PHE A 79 5.07 10.56 0.33
N ASP A 80 3.96 10.91 -0.31
CA ASP A 80 2.91 11.70 0.32
C ASP A 80 2.05 10.82 1.24
N LEU A 81 2.57 10.52 2.42
CA LEU A 81 1.89 9.67 3.39
C LEU A 81 0.65 10.33 3.97
N LYS A 82 0.67 11.64 4.16
CA LYS A 82 -0.52 12.37 4.63
C LYS A 82 -1.67 12.25 3.64
N GLY A 83 -1.40 12.44 2.35
CA GLY A 83 -2.38 12.27 1.30
C GLY A 83 -2.91 10.84 1.23
N PHE A 84 -2.04 9.84 1.38
CA PHE A 84 -2.43 8.44 1.43
C PHE A 84 -3.37 8.13 2.61
N ILE A 85 -3.01 8.58 3.82
CA ILE A 85 -3.84 8.38 5.02
C ILE A 85 -5.22 9.02 4.83
N VAL A 86 -5.26 10.26 4.36
CA VAL A 86 -6.53 10.95 4.09
C VAL A 86 -7.37 10.19 3.06
N ALA A 87 -6.74 9.67 1.99
CA ALA A 87 -7.43 8.90 0.97
C ALA A 87 -8.02 7.59 1.53
N MET A 88 -7.27 6.87 2.37
CA MET A 88 -7.75 5.64 3.00
C MET A 88 -8.88 5.90 3.99
N GLN A 89 -8.80 6.97 4.76
CA GLN A 89 -9.89 7.38 5.64
C GLN A 89 -11.16 7.75 4.84
N ALA A 90 -10.99 8.47 3.73
CA ALA A 90 -12.09 8.82 2.84
C ALA A 90 -12.70 7.60 2.14
N ALA A 91 -11.89 6.56 1.88
CA ALA A 91 -12.37 5.28 1.36
C ALA A 91 -13.15 4.45 2.39
N GLY A 92 -13.13 4.87 3.66
CA GLY A 92 -13.91 4.25 4.73
C GLY A 92 -13.11 3.28 5.61
N HIS A 93 -11.77 3.31 5.54
CA HIS A 93 -10.95 2.46 6.43
C HIS A 93 -11.16 2.84 7.90
N ARG A 94 -11.50 1.85 8.71
CA ARG A 94 -11.73 1.97 10.16
C ARG A 94 -10.90 0.96 10.97
N GLY A 95 -10.17 0.09 10.25
CA GLY A 95 -9.39 -0.99 10.83
C GLY A 95 -7.99 -0.57 11.27
N PRO A 96 -7.11 -1.56 11.45
CA PRO A 96 -5.76 -1.31 11.93
C PRO A 96 -4.88 -0.58 10.91
N TRP A 97 -3.95 0.19 11.43
CA TRP A 97 -2.85 0.81 10.69
C TRP A 97 -1.56 0.15 11.16
N GLY A 98 -0.84 -0.44 10.22
CA GLY A 98 0.45 -1.07 10.48
C GLY A 98 1.60 -0.30 9.84
N ILE A 99 2.81 -0.70 10.20
CA ILE A 99 4.05 -0.22 9.60
C ILE A 99 4.83 -1.44 9.12
N GLU A 100 5.15 -1.48 7.82
CA GLU A 100 5.99 -2.53 7.26
C GLU A 100 7.17 -1.90 6.51
N VAL A 101 8.35 -1.98 7.10
CA VAL A 101 9.57 -1.40 6.52
C VAL A 101 10.61 -2.47 6.30
N LEU A 102 10.72 -2.93 5.06
CA LEU A 102 11.75 -3.86 4.64
C LEU A 102 13.02 -3.07 4.29
N SER A 103 13.98 -3.07 5.19
CA SER A 103 15.20 -2.30 5.07
C SER A 103 16.42 -3.11 5.50
N GLU A 104 17.43 -3.18 4.63
CA GLU A 104 18.72 -3.80 4.96
C GLU A 104 19.37 -3.09 6.14
N GLU A 105 19.30 -1.77 6.20
CA GLU A 105 19.87 -0.97 7.27
C GLU A 105 19.21 -1.27 8.63
N LEU A 106 17.89 -1.40 8.66
CA LEU A 106 17.17 -1.70 9.90
C LEU A 106 17.36 -3.12 10.38
N ARG A 107 17.78 -4.04 9.52
CA ARG A 107 18.09 -5.43 9.90
C ARG A 107 19.48 -5.63 10.48
N LYS A 108 20.31 -4.64 10.44
CA LYS A 108 21.66 -4.67 11.06
C LYS A 108 21.54 -4.45 12.55
#